data_cc7fcde810729610f70e1f849c969a14
#
_entry.id   cc7fcde810729610f70e1f849c969a14
#
_cell.length_a   1.000
_cell.length_b   1.000
_cell.length_c   1.000
_cell.angle_alpha   90.00
_cell.angle_beta   90.00
_cell.angle_gamma   90.00
#
_symmetry.space_group_name_H-M   'P 1'
#
loop_
_entity.id
_entity.type
_entity.pdbx_description
1 polymer ?
#
loop_
_entity_poly.entity_id
_entity_poly.type
_entity_poly.pdbx_seq_one_letter_code
_entity_poly.pdbx_strand_id
1 'polypeptide(L)'
;MDTETRRKKQQALMVQLVERKVRSRAQQLYETRGQREGKALEDWFQAESEVLENSILAPLYRRMRNASPLAEPSELTAEANN
;
A
#
# COMPACT_ATOMS: atom_id res chain seq x y z
N MET A 1 7.77 -6.28 28.94
CA MET A 1 7.70 -5.76 27.64
C MET A 1 6.85 -4.53 27.59
N ASP A 2 7.35 -3.58 26.85
CA ASP A 2 6.83 -2.26 26.85
C ASP A 2 5.54 -2.16 26.06
N THR A 3 4.61 -1.47 26.61
CA THR A 3 3.31 -1.25 25.97
C THR A 3 3.48 -0.56 24.63
N GLU A 4 4.46 0.32 24.55
CA GLU A 4 4.75 1.07 23.34
C GLU A 4 5.21 0.17 22.20
N THR A 5 6.09 -0.78 22.50
CA THR A 5 6.58 -1.72 21.51
C THR A 5 5.42 -2.57 20.97
N ARG A 6 4.55 -3.00 21.87
CA ARG A 6 3.40 -3.79 21.51
C ARG A 6 2.45 -3.00 20.60
N ARG A 7 2.24 -1.74 20.95
CA ARG A 7 1.36 -0.86 20.18
C ARG A 7 1.91 -0.62 18.78
N LYS A 8 3.22 -0.41 18.67
CA LYS A 8 3.86 -0.18 17.38
C LYS A 8 3.73 -1.42 16.48
N LYS A 9 3.92 -2.60 17.06
CA LYS A 9 3.77 -3.84 16.31
C LYS A 9 2.34 -3.99 15.79
N GLN A 10 1.37 -3.68 16.64
CA GLN A 10 -0.02 -3.78 16.28
C GLN A 10 -0.36 -2.80 15.15
N GLN A 11 0.14 -1.58 15.24
CA GLN A 11 -0.06 -0.59 14.19
C GLN A 11 0.56 -1.03 12.87
N ALA A 12 1.76 -1.60 12.94
CA ALA A 12 2.44 -2.09 11.75
C ALA A 12 1.64 -3.20 11.07
N LEU A 13 1.06 -4.09 11.87
CA LEU A 13 0.24 -5.17 11.32
C LEU A 13 -1.01 -4.63 10.64
N MET A 14 -1.63 -3.62 11.24
CA MET A 14 -2.80 -2.99 10.65
C MET A 14 -2.49 -2.33 9.33
N VAL A 15 -1.35 -1.64 9.27
CA VAL A 15 -0.91 -1.00 8.03
C VAL A 15 -0.62 -2.05 6.96
N GLN A 16 -0.03 -3.17 7.36
CA GLN A 16 0.24 -4.26 6.41
C GLN A 16 -1.04 -4.82 5.82
N LEU A 17 -2.10 -4.90 6.62
CA LEU A 17 -3.39 -5.36 6.11
C LEU A 17 -3.94 -4.39 5.07
N VAL A 18 -3.82 -3.09 5.32
CA VAL A 18 -4.25 -2.09 4.36
C VAL A 18 -3.41 -2.18 3.08
N GLU A 19 -2.10 -2.31 3.23
CA GLU A 19 -1.20 -2.46 2.09
C GLU A 19 -1.57 -3.65 1.23
N ARG A 20 -1.92 -4.75 1.87
CA ARG A 20 -2.30 -5.96 1.15
C ARG A 20 -3.56 -5.72 0.32
N LYS A 21 -4.52 -4.99 0.89
CA LYS A 21 -5.72 -4.65 0.16
C LYS A 21 -5.43 -3.73 -1.02
N VAL A 22 -4.55 -2.77 -0.82
CA VAL A 22 -4.14 -1.88 -1.90
C VAL A 22 -3.46 -2.66 -3.01
N ARG A 23 -2.56 -3.54 -2.65
CA ARG A 23 -1.83 -4.36 -3.62
C ARG A 23 -2.79 -5.24 -4.42
N SER A 24 -3.73 -5.85 -3.73
CA SER A 24 -4.73 -6.70 -4.38
C SER A 24 -5.58 -5.89 -5.37
N ARG A 25 -5.98 -4.70 -4.95
CA ARG A 25 -6.78 -3.85 -5.82
C ARG A 25 -5.98 -3.36 -7.02
N ALA A 26 -4.72 -3.01 -6.80
CA ALA A 26 -3.84 -2.59 -7.88
C ALA A 26 -3.66 -3.70 -8.90
N GLN A 27 -3.56 -4.94 -8.45
CA GLN A 27 -3.46 -6.09 -9.33
C GLN A 27 -4.73 -6.25 -10.16
N GLN A 28 -5.88 -6.06 -9.54
CA GLN A 28 -7.14 -6.12 -10.26
C GLN A 28 -7.23 -5.06 -11.35
N LEU A 29 -6.78 -3.85 -11.03
CA LEU A 29 -6.79 -2.77 -12.00
C LEU A 29 -5.87 -3.08 -13.18
N TYR A 30 -4.71 -3.64 -12.87
CA TYR A 30 -3.75 -4.03 -13.89
C TYR A 30 -4.36 -5.07 -14.83
N GLU A 31 -5.01 -6.08 -14.26
CA GLU A 31 -5.63 -7.13 -15.05
C GLU A 31 -6.81 -6.62 -15.88
N THR A 32 -7.60 -5.74 -15.28
CA THR A 32 -8.76 -5.16 -15.95
C THR A 32 -8.36 -4.36 -17.17
N ARG A 33 -7.21 -3.70 -17.12
CA ARG A 33 -6.73 -2.89 -18.23
C ARG A 33 -5.99 -3.69 -19.30
N GLY A 34 -5.97 -5.01 -19.18
CA GLY A 34 -5.29 -5.85 -20.16
C GLY A 34 -3.81 -5.95 -19.94
N GLN A 35 -3.37 -5.74 -18.70
CA GLN A 35 -1.99 -5.93 -18.28
C GLN A 35 -0.99 -5.05 -19.06
N ARG A 36 -1.37 -3.83 -19.31
CA ARG A 36 -0.49 -2.88 -19.96
C ARG A 36 0.59 -2.41 -19.00
N GLU A 37 1.82 -2.52 -19.43
CA GLU A 37 2.95 -2.09 -18.64
C GLU A 37 3.06 -0.56 -18.63
N GLY A 38 3.82 -0.04 -17.66
CA GLY A 38 4.05 1.38 -17.54
C GLY A 38 3.01 2.13 -16.74
N LYS A 39 1.98 1.45 -16.28
CA LYS A 39 0.93 2.07 -15.49
C LYS A 39 0.85 1.53 -14.06
N ALA A 40 1.87 0.79 -13.64
CA ALA A 40 1.85 0.15 -12.33
C ALA A 40 1.72 1.16 -11.19
N LEU A 41 2.42 2.28 -11.29
CA LEU A 41 2.36 3.28 -10.24
C LEU A 41 1.00 3.98 -10.19
N GLU A 42 0.42 4.22 -11.35
CA GLU A 42 -0.91 4.80 -11.41
C GLU A 42 -1.94 3.86 -10.82
N ASP A 43 -1.82 2.57 -11.12
CA ASP A 43 -2.71 1.56 -10.56
C ASP A 43 -2.59 1.52 -9.05
N TRP A 44 -1.36 1.62 -8.54
CA TRP A 44 -1.14 1.65 -7.11
C TRP A 44 -1.81 2.85 -6.47
N PHE A 45 -1.60 4.04 -7.01
CA PHE A 45 -2.20 5.25 -6.45
C PHE A 45 -3.71 5.21 -6.50
N GLN A 46 -4.27 4.70 -7.59
CA GLN A 46 -5.71 4.57 -7.69
C GLN A 46 -6.25 3.58 -6.68
N ALA A 47 -5.58 2.42 -6.55
CA ALA A 47 -5.98 1.41 -5.58
C ALA A 47 -5.90 1.96 -4.17
N GLU A 48 -4.82 2.67 -3.87
CA GLU A 48 -4.63 3.27 -2.57
C GLU A 48 -5.76 4.25 -2.25
N SER A 49 -6.12 5.08 -3.19
CA SER A 49 -7.20 6.04 -3.03
C SER A 49 -8.53 5.33 -2.76
N GLU A 50 -8.82 4.30 -3.51
CA GLU A 50 -10.07 3.54 -3.36
C GLU A 50 -10.14 2.82 -2.03
N VAL A 51 -9.07 2.16 -1.65
CA VAL A 51 -9.04 1.41 -0.39
C VAL A 51 -9.13 2.33 0.81
N LEU A 52 -8.41 3.45 0.77
CA LEU A 52 -8.36 4.37 1.89
C LEU A 52 -9.61 5.21 2.03
N GLU A 53 -10.36 5.37 0.96
CA GLU A 53 -11.57 6.19 0.97
C GLU A 53 -12.54 5.79 2.08
N ASN A 54 -12.66 4.49 2.32
CA ASN A 54 -13.59 3.97 3.31
C ASN A 54 -12.89 3.31 4.50
N SER A 55 -11.62 3.61 4.70
CA SER A 55 -10.85 2.97 5.76
C SER A 55 -10.64 3.91 6.93
N ILE A 56 -10.98 3.44 8.12
CA ILE A 56 -10.71 4.20 9.34
C ILE A 56 -9.21 4.21 9.64
N LEU A 57 -8.45 3.35 8.98
CA LEU A 57 -7.00 3.27 9.17
C LEU A 57 -6.24 4.17 8.20
N ALA A 58 -6.95 4.90 7.35
CA ALA A 58 -6.30 5.75 6.36
C ALA A 58 -5.30 6.74 6.96
N PRO A 59 -5.64 7.48 8.04
CA PRO A 59 -4.67 8.41 8.62
C PRO A 59 -3.41 7.73 9.12
N LEU A 60 -3.58 6.56 9.75
CA LEU A 60 -2.44 5.80 10.25
C LEU A 60 -1.58 5.30 9.09
N TYR A 61 -2.21 4.76 8.07
CA TYR A 61 -1.51 4.26 6.90
C TYR A 61 -0.68 5.38 6.25
N ARG A 62 -1.29 6.54 6.03
CA ARG A 62 -0.61 7.66 5.38
C ARG A 62 0.56 8.17 6.21
N ARG A 63 0.37 8.24 7.54
CA ARG A 63 1.42 8.70 8.42
C ARG A 63 2.62 7.76 8.39
N MET A 64 2.38 6.46 8.45
CA MET A 64 3.46 5.48 8.44
C MET A 64 4.14 5.42 7.10
N ARG A 65 3.40 5.57 6.04
CA ARG A 65 3.97 5.59 4.70
C ARG A 65 4.87 6.81 4.51
N ASN A 66 4.42 7.97 4.99
CA ASN A 66 5.21 9.19 4.88
C ASN A 66 6.47 9.15 5.75
N ALA A 67 6.38 8.49 6.88
CA ALA A 67 7.51 8.37 7.80
C ALA A 67 8.55 7.38 7.28
N SER A 68 8.17 6.56 6.32
CA SER A 68 9.05 5.53 5.77
C SER A 68 9.03 5.60 4.25
N PRO A 69 9.78 6.52 3.66
CA PRO A 69 9.77 6.70 2.19
C PRO A 69 10.09 5.43 1.42
N LEU A 70 10.83 4.51 2.04
CA LEU A 70 11.18 3.25 1.41
C LEU A 70 9.99 2.31 1.29
N ALA A 71 8.89 2.65 1.95
CA ALA A 71 7.67 1.86 1.86
C ALA A 71 6.87 2.17 0.60
N GLU A 72 7.34 3.05 -0.24
CA GLU A 72 6.72 3.31 -1.52
C GLU A 72 6.65 2.01 -2.33
N PRO A 73 5.83 1.97 -3.39
CA PRO A 73 5.69 0.74 -4.17
C PRO A 73 6.95 0.41 -4.95
N SER A 74 8.05 0.28 -4.25
CA SER A 74 9.34 -0.03 -4.83
C SER A 74 9.36 -1.41 -5.46
N GLU A 75 8.56 -2.31 -4.93
CA GLU A 75 8.46 -3.64 -5.49
C GLU A 75 7.93 -3.59 -6.92
N LEU A 76 6.93 -2.75 -7.16
CA LEU A 76 6.39 -2.60 -8.51
C LEU A 76 7.41 -1.96 -9.43
N THR A 77 8.16 -0.99 -8.91
CA THR A 77 9.19 -0.32 -9.67
C THR A 77 10.33 -1.29 -10.00
N ALA A 78 10.71 -2.10 -9.04
CA ALA A 78 11.78 -3.08 -9.23
C ALA A 78 11.40 -4.10 -10.29
N GLU A 79 10.17 -4.54 -10.29
CA GLU A 79 9.69 -5.47 -11.29
C GLU A 79 9.69 -4.85 -12.67
N ALA A 80 9.32 -3.58 -12.75
CA ALA A 80 9.30 -2.88 -14.02
C ALA A 80 10.70 -2.69 -14.59
N ASN A 81 11.71 -2.66 -13.73
CA ASN A 81 13.09 -2.48 -14.15
C ASN A 81 13.78 -3.77 -14.56
N ASN A 82 13.15 -4.88 -14.29
CA ASN A 82 13.68 -6.17 -14.68
C ASN A 82 13.05 -6.61 -15.98
#